data_b1e118ce765877992bf426a05a7a4dbc
#
_entry.id   b1e118ce765877992bf426a05a7a4dbc
#
_cell.length_a   1.000
_cell.length_b   1.000
_cell.length_c   1.000
_cell.angle_alpha   90.00
_cell.angle_beta   90.00
_cell.angle_gamma   90.00
#
_symmetry.space_group_name_H-M   'P 1'
#
loop_
_entity.id
_entity.type
_entity.pdbx_description
1 polymer ?
#
loop_
_entity_poly.entity_id
_entity_poly.type
_entity_poly.pdbx_seq_one_letter_code
_entity_poly.pdbx_strand_id
1 'polypeptide(L)'
;MREIQTSLLTDTVARLCIEANCVLPCDVKARIEQARRDEPWETAQGILDKIIENYGIAERDTVPICQDTGVCCVFLKIGQDVHLIGDLRAAVDEGVRRGYKEGYLRKSVVKDPLRRVNTGDNTPAMLYTKIVPGDALEVTVAPKGFGSENMSRLAMLKPSDGVEGVKAFILKTVEEAGPNPCPPVIVGVGIGGTFDKAAYLAKKALMRSTDEHHADPFYADLEKELLERINALGVGPQGFGGKTTALAVNIECMPTHIAGLPVAVNINCHVTRHKTAVL
;
A
#
# COMPACT_ATOMS: atom_id res chain seq x y z
N MET A 1 -19.98 -26.63 0.87
CA MET A 1 -18.58 -26.24 0.68
C MET A 1 -18.43 -25.89 -0.79
N ARG A 2 -17.95 -24.68 -1.09
CA ARG A 2 -17.78 -24.21 -2.47
C ARG A 2 -16.39 -24.57 -2.96
N GLU A 3 -16.29 -25.25 -4.08
CA GLU A 3 -15.00 -25.62 -4.67
C GLU A 3 -14.51 -24.52 -5.63
N ILE A 4 -13.24 -24.13 -5.48
CA ILE A 4 -12.58 -23.17 -6.34
C ILE A 4 -11.28 -23.80 -6.85
N GLN A 5 -11.14 -23.93 -8.16
CA GLN A 5 -9.91 -24.39 -8.79
C GLN A 5 -8.82 -23.31 -8.63
N THR A 6 -7.64 -23.70 -8.19
CA THR A 6 -6.53 -22.76 -8.02
C THR A 6 -6.02 -22.17 -9.34
N SER A 7 -6.33 -22.78 -10.49
CA SER A 7 -6.09 -22.19 -11.81
C SER A 7 -6.83 -20.85 -12.01
N LEU A 8 -8.09 -20.76 -11.50
CA LEU A 8 -8.84 -19.50 -11.56
C LEU A 8 -8.17 -18.41 -10.72
N LEU A 9 -7.61 -18.78 -9.56
CA LEU A 9 -6.81 -17.86 -8.75
C LEU A 9 -5.55 -17.38 -9.50
N THR A 10 -4.85 -18.29 -10.20
CA THR A 10 -3.70 -17.96 -11.03
C THR A 10 -4.04 -16.90 -12.08
N ASP A 11 -5.11 -17.12 -12.84
CA ASP A 11 -5.56 -16.19 -13.88
C ASP A 11 -5.96 -14.84 -13.30
N THR A 12 -6.64 -14.86 -12.16
CA THR A 12 -7.06 -13.65 -11.44
C THR A 12 -5.85 -12.85 -10.96
N VAL A 13 -4.88 -13.49 -10.30
CA VAL A 13 -3.67 -12.80 -9.82
C VAL A 13 -2.88 -12.21 -10.98
N ALA A 14 -2.73 -12.95 -12.09
CA ALA A 14 -1.99 -12.46 -13.28
C ALA A 14 -2.65 -11.19 -13.84
N ARG A 15 -3.97 -11.20 -14.02
CA ARG A 15 -4.74 -10.03 -14.48
C ARG A 15 -4.62 -8.86 -13.51
N LEU A 16 -4.80 -9.08 -12.20
CA LEU A 16 -4.73 -8.03 -11.19
C LEU A 16 -3.33 -7.42 -11.06
N CYS A 17 -2.24 -8.18 -11.31
CA CYS A 17 -0.88 -7.64 -11.37
C CYS A 17 -0.75 -6.56 -12.46
N ILE A 18 -1.32 -6.80 -13.63
CA ILE A 18 -1.27 -5.87 -14.76
C ILE A 18 -2.16 -4.65 -14.46
N GLU A 19 -3.43 -4.89 -14.12
CA GLU A 19 -4.40 -3.82 -13.85
C GLU A 19 -3.94 -2.88 -12.73
N ALA A 20 -3.41 -3.43 -11.62
CA ALA A 20 -2.92 -2.62 -10.52
C ALA A 20 -1.71 -1.75 -10.90
N ASN A 21 -0.85 -2.20 -11.83
CA ASN A 21 0.30 -1.42 -12.27
C ASN A 21 -0.02 -0.35 -13.32
N CYS A 22 -1.13 -0.49 -14.06
CA CYS A 22 -1.51 0.42 -15.13
C CYS A 22 -2.60 1.42 -14.74
N VAL A 23 -3.43 1.11 -13.74
CA VAL A 23 -4.61 1.91 -13.39
C VAL A 23 -4.64 2.22 -11.91
N LEU A 24 -4.52 3.51 -11.55
CA LEU A 24 -4.69 3.96 -10.17
C LEU A 24 -6.15 3.81 -9.70
N PRO A 25 -6.39 3.55 -8.41
CA PRO A 25 -7.71 3.63 -7.80
C PRO A 25 -8.34 5.02 -8.00
N CYS A 26 -9.66 5.07 -8.18
CA CYS A 26 -10.38 6.32 -8.47
C CYS A 26 -10.28 7.34 -7.33
N ASP A 27 -10.32 6.89 -6.09
CA ASP A 27 -10.16 7.73 -4.90
C ASP A 27 -8.77 8.39 -4.84
N VAL A 28 -7.71 7.64 -5.18
CA VAL A 28 -6.34 8.19 -5.24
C VAL A 28 -6.23 9.25 -6.34
N LYS A 29 -6.79 8.99 -7.53
CA LYS A 29 -6.85 9.99 -8.62
C LYS A 29 -7.56 11.26 -8.16
N ALA A 30 -8.74 11.12 -7.54
CA ALA A 30 -9.54 12.24 -7.04
C ALA A 30 -8.76 13.08 -6.00
N ARG A 31 -7.99 12.43 -5.10
CA ARG A 31 -7.13 13.11 -4.11
C ARG A 31 -5.97 13.86 -4.76
N ILE A 32 -5.33 13.30 -5.79
CA ILE A 32 -4.26 13.98 -6.54
C ILE A 32 -4.83 15.20 -7.28
N GLU A 33 -5.98 15.05 -7.94
CA GLU A 33 -6.64 16.16 -8.63
C GLU A 33 -7.12 17.25 -7.67
N GLN A 34 -7.61 16.88 -6.47
CA GLN A 34 -7.94 17.84 -5.44
C GLN A 34 -6.69 18.56 -4.94
N ALA A 35 -5.61 17.84 -4.67
CA ALA A 35 -4.32 18.43 -4.29
C ALA A 35 -3.83 19.45 -5.33
N ARG A 36 -4.01 19.14 -6.64
CA ARG A 36 -3.69 20.06 -7.73
C ARG A 36 -4.52 21.35 -7.70
N ARG A 37 -5.81 21.23 -7.44
CA ARG A 37 -6.71 22.41 -7.34
C ARG A 37 -6.39 23.30 -6.14
N ASP A 38 -5.99 22.69 -5.02
CA ASP A 38 -5.76 23.36 -3.75
C ASP A 38 -4.32 23.89 -3.58
N GLU A 39 -3.41 23.53 -4.49
CA GLU A 39 -2.01 23.94 -4.45
C GLU A 39 -1.86 25.40 -4.91
N PRO A 40 -1.37 26.32 -4.06
CA PRO A 40 -1.20 27.72 -4.44
C PRO A 40 0.09 27.99 -5.23
N TRP A 41 1.08 27.09 -5.15
CA TRP A 41 2.40 27.32 -5.74
C TRP A 41 2.51 26.70 -7.13
N GLU A 42 2.76 27.54 -8.14
CA GLU A 42 2.74 27.16 -9.56
C GLU A 42 3.68 25.99 -9.89
N THR A 43 4.89 25.97 -9.29
CA THR A 43 5.84 24.87 -9.52
C THR A 43 5.27 23.53 -9.03
N ALA A 44 4.69 23.50 -7.83
CA ALA A 44 4.07 22.29 -7.28
C ALA A 44 2.80 21.89 -8.06
N GLN A 45 2.03 22.88 -8.55
CA GLN A 45 0.92 22.61 -9.49
C GLN A 45 1.43 21.91 -10.75
N GLY A 46 2.50 22.41 -11.38
CA GLY A 46 3.10 21.80 -12.57
C GLY A 46 3.59 20.37 -12.34
N ILE A 47 4.10 20.06 -11.14
CA ILE A 47 4.49 18.70 -10.76
C ILE A 47 3.25 17.79 -10.66
N LEU A 48 2.19 18.25 -10.00
CA LEU A 48 0.94 17.51 -9.89
C LEU A 48 0.29 17.29 -11.28
N ASP A 49 0.34 18.28 -12.18
CA ASP A 49 -0.10 18.14 -13.57
C ASP A 49 0.65 17.01 -14.29
N LYS A 50 1.97 16.89 -14.07
CA LYS A 50 2.77 15.79 -14.64
C LYS A 50 2.42 14.42 -14.04
N ILE A 51 2.09 14.34 -12.79
CA ILE A 51 1.60 13.11 -12.16
C ILE A 51 0.25 12.71 -12.76
N ILE A 52 -0.66 13.67 -12.98
CA ILE A 52 -1.97 13.44 -13.59
C ILE A 52 -1.82 12.98 -15.04
N GLU A 53 -1.00 13.66 -15.82
CA GLU A 53 -0.68 13.28 -17.19
C GLU A 53 -0.12 11.85 -17.26
N ASN A 54 0.82 11.51 -16.38
CA ASN A 54 1.49 10.20 -16.35
C ASN A 54 0.51 9.04 -16.11
N TYR A 55 -0.34 9.11 -15.06
CA TYR A 55 -1.29 8.02 -14.85
C TYR A 55 -2.37 7.95 -15.93
N GLY A 56 -2.72 9.09 -16.55
CA GLY A 56 -3.62 9.12 -17.71
C GLY A 56 -3.03 8.41 -18.94
N ILE A 57 -1.74 8.62 -19.22
CA ILE A 57 -1.02 7.89 -20.28
C ILE A 57 -0.98 6.40 -19.96
N ALA A 58 -0.61 6.04 -18.71
CA ALA A 58 -0.48 4.65 -18.29
C ALA A 58 -1.79 3.86 -18.47
N GLU A 59 -2.92 4.45 -18.06
CA GLU A 59 -4.23 3.83 -18.21
C GLU A 59 -4.67 3.70 -19.67
N ARG A 60 -4.50 4.77 -20.48
CA ARG A 60 -4.89 4.78 -21.88
C ARG A 60 -4.10 3.77 -22.71
N ASP A 61 -2.79 3.69 -22.47
CA ASP A 61 -1.87 2.90 -23.30
C ASP A 61 -1.59 1.51 -22.68
N THR A 62 -2.19 1.21 -21.52
CA THR A 62 -1.99 -0.03 -20.76
C THR A 62 -0.51 -0.31 -20.47
N VAL A 63 0.21 0.71 -20.01
CA VAL A 63 1.62 0.63 -19.63
C VAL A 63 1.79 0.91 -18.12
N PRO A 64 2.85 0.40 -17.48
CA PRO A 64 3.07 0.67 -16.05
C PRO A 64 3.22 2.15 -15.73
N ILE A 65 2.54 2.63 -14.67
CA ILE A 65 2.59 4.02 -14.20
C ILE A 65 4.02 4.41 -13.76
N CYS A 66 4.81 3.45 -13.28
CA CYS A 66 6.15 3.67 -12.75
C CYS A 66 7.07 2.53 -13.17
N GLN A 67 8.38 2.82 -13.31
CA GLN A 67 9.40 1.79 -13.55
C GLN A 67 9.55 0.79 -12.39
N ASP A 68 9.23 1.21 -11.15
CA ASP A 68 9.18 0.29 -10.02
C ASP A 68 7.77 -0.32 -9.92
N THR A 69 7.59 -1.46 -10.57
CA THR A 69 6.34 -2.24 -10.52
C THR A 69 6.22 -3.10 -9.25
N GLY A 70 7.21 -3.00 -8.36
CA GLY A 70 7.18 -3.44 -6.98
C GLY A 70 7.33 -4.95 -6.76
N VAL A 71 7.36 -5.30 -5.48
CA VAL A 71 7.13 -6.67 -5.03
C VAL A 71 5.61 -6.90 -4.96
N CYS A 72 5.15 -8.03 -5.45
CA CYS A 72 3.73 -8.35 -5.44
C CYS A 72 3.27 -8.78 -4.04
N CYS A 73 2.50 -7.93 -3.36
CA CYS A 73 1.76 -8.31 -2.16
C CYS A 73 0.38 -8.84 -2.56
N VAL A 74 0.04 -10.04 -2.09
CA VAL A 74 -1.25 -10.68 -2.35
C VAL A 74 -1.95 -10.93 -1.02
N PHE A 75 -3.15 -10.37 -0.89
CA PHE A 75 -4.00 -10.57 0.29
C PHE A 75 -5.19 -11.41 -0.10
N LEU A 76 -5.41 -12.50 0.63
CA LEU A 76 -6.53 -13.41 0.43
C LEU A 76 -7.43 -13.39 1.66
N LYS A 77 -8.73 -13.14 1.45
CA LYS A 77 -9.76 -13.46 2.43
C LYS A 77 -10.47 -14.72 1.94
N ILE A 78 -10.28 -15.82 2.66
CA ILE A 78 -10.77 -17.13 2.29
C ILE A 78 -11.96 -17.45 3.18
N GLY A 79 -13.13 -17.63 2.56
CA GLY A 79 -14.34 -18.06 3.25
C GLY A 79 -14.14 -19.46 3.87
N GLN A 80 -14.68 -19.68 5.07
CA GLN A 80 -14.58 -20.98 5.77
C GLN A 80 -15.23 -22.13 4.99
N ASP A 81 -16.18 -21.82 4.12
CA ASP A 81 -16.90 -22.80 3.27
C ASP A 81 -16.26 -22.95 1.88
N VAL A 82 -15.08 -22.37 1.65
CA VAL A 82 -14.28 -22.53 0.43
C VAL A 82 -13.36 -23.73 0.57
N HIS A 83 -13.39 -24.59 -0.45
CA HIS A 83 -12.40 -25.64 -0.66
C HIS A 83 -11.57 -25.33 -1.91
N LEU A 84 -10.27 -25.11 -1.72
CA LEU A 84 -9.33 -24.84 -2.81
C LEU A 84 -8.80 -26.16 -3.38
N ILE A 85 -9.00 -26.37 -4.67
CA ILE A 85 -8.52 -27.56 -5.36
C ILE A 85 -7.20 -27.22 -6.07
N GLY A 86 -6.10 -27.72 -5.52
CA GLY A 86 -4.73 -27.48 -5.96
C GLY A 86 -3.86 -26.79 -4.91
N ASP A 87 -2.63 -26.46 -5.28
CA ASP A 87 -1.67 -25.77 -4.41
C ASP A 87 -1.89 -24.26 -4.47
N LEU A 88 -2.36 -23.68 -3.37
CA LEU A 88 -2.62 -22.24 -3.25
C LEU A 88 -1.39 -21.40 -3.47
N ARG A 89 -0.25 -21.80 -2.87
CA ARG A 89 0.99 -21.03 -2.95
C ARG A 89 1.55 -21.03 -4.37
N ALA A 90 1.62 -22.21 -4.98
CA ALA A 90 2.07 -22.36 -6.34
C ALA A 90 1.20 -21.59 -7.34
N ALA A 91 -0.13 -21.58 -7.14
CA ALA A 91 -1.06 -20.84 -7.98
C ALA A 91 -0.87 -19.33 -7.90
N VAL A 92 -0.66 -18.78 -6.71
CA VAL A 92 -0.37 -17.34 -6.53
C VAL A 92 0.95 -16.97 -7.18
N ASP A 93 2.02 -17.72 -6.94
CA ASP A 93 3.33 -17.44 -7.53
C ASP A 93 3.31 -17.59 -9.06
N GLU A 94 2.57 -18.56 -9.61
CA GLU A 94 2.38 -18.68 -11.07
C GLU A 94 1.61 -17.47 -11.64
N GLY A 95 0.58 -17.00 -10.94
CA GLY A 95 -0.15 -15.80 -11.33
C GLY A 95 0.75 -14.56 -11.37
N VAL A 96 1.61 -14.38 -10.37
CA VAL A 96 2.60 -13.29 -10.36
C VAL A 96 3.59 -13.44 -11.51
N ARG A 97 4.15 -14.64 -11.72
CA ARG A 97 5.09 -14.91 -12.82
C ARG A 97 4.52 -14.54 -14.17
N ARG A 98 3.27 -14.98 -14.44
CA ARG A 98 2.56 -14.69 -15.68
C ARG A 98 2.24 -13.20 -15.82
N GLY A 99 1.65 -12.59 -14.81
CA GLY A 99 1.31 -11.17 -14.83
C GLY A 99 2.51 -10.25 -15.04
N TYR A 100 3.64 -10.54 -14.39
CA TYR A 100 4.87 -9.75 -14.57
C TYR A 100 5.54 -9.99 -15.93
N LYS A 101 5.34 -11.15 -16.55
CA LYS A 101 5.83 -11.45 -17.91
C LYS A 101 4.95 -10.79 -18.97
N GLU A 102 3.64 -11.02 -18.90
CA GLU A 102 2.67 -10.58 -19.92
C GLU A 102 2.43 -9.08 -19.86
N GLY A 103 2.46 -8.46 -18.67
CA GLY A 103 2.36 -7.02 -18.47
C GLY A 103 3.67 -6.25 -18.65
N TYR A 104 4.76 -6.91 -19.08
CA TYR A 104 6.09 -6.31 -19.22
C TYR A 104 6.55 -5.57 -17.95
N LEU A 105 6.18 -6.11 -16.80
CA LEU A 105 6.49 -5.52 -15.50
C LEU A 105 7.93 -5.84 -15.09
N ARG A 106 8.57 -4.91 -14.36
CA ARG A 106 9.94 -5.07 -13.89
C ARG A 106 10.03 -6.15 -12.82
N LYS A 107 10.91 -7.11 -13.01
CA LYS A 107 11.17 -8.21 -12.09
C LYS A 107 12.23 -7.77 -11.08
N SER A 108 11.80 -7.41 -9.87
CA SER A 108 12.66 -6.75 -8.86
C SER A 108 13.03 -7.66 -7.67
N VAL A 109 12.47 -8.87 -7.59
CA VAL A 109 12.72 -9.79 -6.47
C VAL A 109 14.08 -10.48 -6.61
N VAL A 110 14.83 -10.52 -5.50
CA VAL A 110 16.10 -11.26 -5.40
C VAL A 110 15.92 -12.50 -4.52
N LYS A 111 16.57 -13.60 -4.89
CA LYS A 111 16.51 -14.90 -4.19
C LYS A 111 17.06 -14.82 -2.76
N ASP A 112 18.07 -14.00 -2.59
CA ASP A 112 18.78 -13.85 -1.32
C ASP A 112 19.04 -12.37 -1.08
N PRO A 113 18.66 -11.82 0.09
CA PRO A 113 18.77 -10.40 0.36
C PRO A 113 20.21 -9.88 0.44
N LEU A 114 21.19 -10.74 0.70
CA LEU A 114 22.59 -10.37 0.81
C LEU A 114 23.37 -10.65 -0.49
N ARG A 115 23.13 -11.80 -1.14
CA ARG A 115 23.80 -12.18 -2.40
C ARG A 115 23.20 -11.51 -3.63
N ARG A 116 21.99 -10.99 -3.55
CA ARG A 116 21.35 -10.12 -4.54
C ARG A 116 21.10 -10.72 -5.93
N VAL A 117 21.02 -12.04 -6.05
CA VAL A 117 20.72 -12.72 -7.32
C VAL A 117 19.22 -12.61 -7.63
N ASN A 118 18.86 -12.05 -8.78
CA ASN A 118 17.46 -11.88 -9.19
C ASN A 118 16.76 -13.23 -9.40
N THR A 119 15.47 -13.33 -9.06
CA THR A 119 14.67 -14.54 -9.30
C THR A 119 14.36 -14.76 -10.77
N GLY A 120 14.30 -13.68 -11.56
CA GLY A 120 13.97 -13.70 -12.98
C GLY A 120 12.48 -13.70 -13.31
N ASP A 121 11.61 -13.82 -12.29
CA ASP A 121 10.15 -13.96 -12.48
C ASP A 121 9.31 -13.16 -11.46
N ASN A 122 9.95 -12.38 -10.60
CA ASN A 122 9.34 -11.58 -9.52
C ASN A 122 8.61 -12.39 -8.44
N THR A 123 8.91 -13.68 -8.31
CA THR A 123 8.41 -14.54 -7.22
C THR A 123 9.49 -14.74 -6.14
N PRO A 124 9.11 -15.12 -4.92
CA PRO A 124 7.76 -15.40 -4.43
C PRO A 124 6.95 -14.13 -4.12
N ALA A 125 5.63 -14.23 -4.21
CA ALA A 125 4.72 -13.18 -3.73
C ALA A 125 4.81 -13.03 -2.20
N MET A 126 4.58 -11.82 -1.69
CA MET A 126 4.32 -11.60 -0.27
C MET A 126 2.85 -11.91 0.01
N LEU A 127 2.59 -13.15 0.43
CA LEU A 127 1.24 -13.71 0.61
C LEU A 127 0.74 -13.51 2.04
N TYR A 128 -0.42 -12.88 2.19
CA TYR A 128 -1.16 -12.71 3.43
C TYR A 128 -2.52 -13.38 3.32
N THR A 129 -2.86 -14.23 4.28
CA THR A 129 -4.14 -14.96 4.28
C THR A 129 -4.93 -14.66 5.53
N LYS A 130 -6.26 -14.53 5.37
CA LYS A 130 -7.22 -14.39 6.47
C LYS A 130 -8.42 -15.32 6.20
N ILE A 131 -8.76 -16.15 7.16
CA ILE A 131 -10.00 -16.92 7.13
C ILE A 131 -11.14 -16.03 7.62
N VAL A 132 -12.25 -16.04 6.90
CA VAL A 132 -13.46 -15.26 7.20
C VAL A 132 -14.71 -16.16 7.07
N PRO A 133 -15.85 -15.82 7.68
CA PRO A 133 -17.10 -16.52 7.42
C PRO A 133 -17.53 -16.44 5.95
N GLY A 134 -18.28 -17.44 5.46
CA GLY A 134 -18.85 -17.47 4.12
C GLY A 134 -18.07 -18.33 3.12
N ASP A 135 -18.41 -18.20 1.85
CA ASP A 135 -17.97 -19.05 0.74
C ASP A 135 -17.31 -18.26 -0.42
N ALA A 136 -16.93 -17.02 -0.16
CA ALA A 136 -16.22 -16.18 -1.12
C ALA A 136 -14.70 -16.25 -0.93
N LEU A 137 -13.96 -16.15 -2.02
CA LEU A 137 -12.51 -15.92 -2.02
C LEU A 137 -12.24 -14.52 -2.58
N GLU A 138 -11.89 -13.57 -1.69
CA GLU A 138 -11.46 -12.24 -2.10
C GLU A 138 -9.95 -12.22 -2.29
N VAL A 139 -9.52 -11.70 -3.44
CA VAL A 139 -8.11 -11.61 -3.86
C VAL A 139 -7.78 -10.16 -4.10
N THR A 140 -6.86 -9.60 -3.31
CA THR A 140 -6.32 -8.26 -3.53
C THR A 140 -4.84 -8.35 -3.88
N VAL A 141 -4.47 -7.77 -5.02
CA VAL A 141 -3.08 -7.61 -5.45
C VAL A 141 -2.67 -6.16 -5.26
N ALA A 142 -1.61 -5.96 -4.50
CA ALA A 142 -1.06 -4.64 -4.16
C ALA A 142 0.45 -4.61 -4.43
N PRO A 143 0.89 -4.22 -5.63
CA PRO A 143 2.31 -4.07 -5.95
C PRO A 143 2.94 -3.00 -5.07
N LYS A 144 3.97 -3.35 -4.31
CA LYS A 144 4.64 -2.47 -3.35
C LYS A 144 6.01 -2.03 -3.84
N GLY A 145 6.12 -0.76 -4.23
CA GLY A 145 7.38 -0.14 -4.63
C GLY A 145 8.34 0.05 -3.45
N PHE A 146 9.64 -0.16 -3.68
CA PHE A 146 10.62 -0.18 -2.59
C PHE A 146 11.21 1.20 -2.25
N GLY A 147 11.10 2.19 -3.12
CA GLY A 147 11.46 3.56 -2.75
C GLY A 147 10.69 4.04 -1.50
N SER A 148 9.39 3.77 -1.47
CA SER A 148 8.55 4.10 -0.32
C SER A 148 8.60 3.04 0.80
N GLU A 149 8.75 1.75 0.48
CA GLU A 149 8.87 0.69 1.50
C GLU A 149 10.09 0.92 2.40
N ASN A 150 11.22 1.33 1.83
CA ASN A 150 12.45 1.61 2.57
C ASN A 150 12.31 2.76 3.58
N MET A 151 11.34 3.64 3.40
CA MET A 151 11.07 4.77 4.29
C MET A 151 10.16 4.41 5.47
N SER A 152 9.65 3.18 5.49
CA SER A 152 8.78 2.69 6.58
C SER A 152 9.57 2.44 7.86
N ARG A 153 8.92 2.59 9.01
CA ARG A 153 9.52 2.41 10.33
C ARG A 153 8.57 1.66 11.27
N LEU A 154 9.17 0.97 12.22
CA LEU A 154 8.45 0.33 13.33
C LEU A 154 9.16 0.63 14.64
N ALA A 155 8.39 0.89 15.69
CA ALA A 155 8.90 1.06 17.05
C ALA A 155 8.01 0.35 18.06
N MET A 156 8.65 -0.15 19.12
CA MET A 156 7.98 -0.61 20.33
C MET A 156 7.98 0.55 21.33
N LEU A 157 6.94 1.39 21.26
CA LEU A 157 6.78 2.50 22.18
C LEU A 157 6.37 2.00 23.56
N LYS A 158 6.55 2.85 24.58
CA LYS A 158 6.08 2.59 25.93
C LYS A 158 4.62 3.05 26.07
N PRO A 159 3.77 2.37 26.86
CA PRO A 159 2.42 2.85 27.15
C PRO A 159 2.38 4.29 27.68
N SER A 160 3.43 4.71 28.42
CA SER A 160 3.57 6.07 28.96
C SER A 160 3.80 7.14 27.85
N ASP A 161 4.24 6.74 26.65
CA ASP A 161 4.42 7.69 25.55
C ASP A 161 3.06 8.16 24.99
N GLY A 162 2.02 7.34 25.20
CA GLY A 162 0.62 7.70 24.88
C GLY A 162 0.40 8.13 23.44
N VAL A 163 -0.67 8.87 23.24
CA VAL A 163 -1.08 9.36 21.90
C VAL A 163 -0.04 10.31 21.32
N GLU A 164 0.55 11.18 22.14
CA GLU A 164 1.54 12.15 21.65
C GLU A 164 2.84 11.48 21.20
N GLY A 165 3.27 10.39 21.87
CA GLY A 165 4.40 9.59 21.40
C GLY A 165 4.12 8.91 20.06
N VAL A 166 2.90 8.40 19.87
CA VAL A 166 2.46 7.84 18.57
C VAL A 166 2.48 8.90 17.47
N LYS A 167 1.90 10.09 17.71
CA LYS A 167 1.91 11.21 16.76
C LYS A 167 3.34 11.62 16.41
N ALA A 168 4.19 11.79 17.42
CA ALA A 168 5.59 12.18 17.22
C ALA A 168 6.34 11.16 16.37
N PHE A 169 6.15 9.86 16.61
CA PHE A 169 6.78 8.80 15.83
C PHE A 169 6.34 8.81 14.37
N ILE A 170 5.03 8.99 14.10
CA ILE A 170 4.48 9.05 12.75
C ILE A 170 5.04 10.26 11.99
N LEU A 171 4.96 11.45 12.59
CA LEU A 171 5.45 12.68 11.98
C LEU A 171 6.95 12.62 11.69
N LYS A 172 7.75 12.16 12.65
CA LYS A 172 9.20 11.97 12.47
C LYS A 172 9.49 11.00 11.34
N THR A 173 8.74 9.90 11.21
CA THR A 173 8.93 8.94 10.12
C THR A 173 8.72 9.58 8.74
N VAL A 174 7.69 10.40 8.58
CA VAL A 174 7.40 11.07 7.30
C VAL A 174 8.40 12.19 7.03
N GLU A 175 8.80 12.95 8.05
CA GLU A 175 9.81 14.01 7.95
C GLU A 175 11.17 13.45 7.49
N GLU A 176 11.63 12.36 8.14
CA GLU A 176 12.87 11.67 7.77
C GLU A 176 12.81 11.02 6.38
N ALA A 177 11.64 10.59 5.96
CA ALA A 177 11.43 10.06 4.61
C ALA A 177 11.62 11.14 3.54
N GLY A 178 11.17 12.36 3.80
CA GLY A 178 11.32 13.50 2.92
C GLY A 178 10.88 13.21 1.48
N PRO A 179 11.70 13.52 0.46
CA PRO A 179 11.39 13.31 -0.94
C PRO A 179 11.50 11.85 -1.40
N ASN A 180 12.19 10.98 -0.64
CA ASN A 180 12.56 9.63 -1.07
C ASN A 180 11.37 8.72 -1.45
N PRO A 181 10.20 8.79 -0.77
CA PRO A 181 9.04 8.00 -1.15
C PRO A 181 8.21 8.57 -2.32
N CYS A 182 8.70 9.60 -3.02
CA CYS A 182 7.99 10.28 -4.12
C CYS A 182 6.61 10.79 -3.71
N PRO A 183 6.52 11.80 -2.80
CA PRO A 183 5.26 12.40 -2.39
C PRO A 183 4.48 13.03 -3.58
N PRO A 184 3.16 13.23 -3.45
CA PRO A 184 2.38 13.07 -2.21
C PRO A 184 2.17 11.60 -1.83
N VAL A 185 2.36 11.28 -0.56
CA VAL A 185 2.33 9.90 -0.05
C VAL A 185 0.96 9.49 0.51
N ILE A 186 0.74 8.18 0.67
CA ILE A 186 -0.29 7.64 1.56
C ILE A 186 0.44 6.95 2.71
N VAL A 187 0.03 7.27 3.93
CA VAL A 187 0.64 6.78 5.16
C VAL A 187 -0.29 5.77 5.81
N GLY A 188 0.14 4.51 5.84
CA GLY A 188 -0.53 3.45 6.57
C GLY A 188 0.08 3.30 7.96
N VAL A 189 -0.74 3.32 8.99
CA VAL A 189 -0.32 3.19 10.38
C VAL A 189 -0.95 1.95 11.00
N GLY A 190 -0.12 1.15 11.67
CA GLY A 190 -0.58 0.01 12.46
C GLY A 190 -0.27 0.23 13.93
N ILE A 191 -1.28 0.17 14.79
CA ILE A 191 -1.14 0.39 16.22
C ILE A 191 -1.63 -0.84 16.99
N GLY A 192 -0.80 -1.34 17.89
CA GLY A 192 -1.16 -2.48 18.75
C GLY A 192 -0.78 -3.85 18.16
N GLY A 193 -1.35 -4.90 18.72
CA GLY A 193 -0.95 -6.28 18.45
C GLY A 193 0.44 -6.61 18.98
N THR A 194 1.26 -7.23 18.15
CA THR A 194 2.66 -7.59 18.36
C THR A 194 3.54 -6.90 17.32
N PHE A 195 4.86 -7.05 17.42
CA PHE A 195 5.84 -6.48 16.49
C PHE A 195 5.47 -6.73 15.02
N ASP A 196 5.25 -7.98 14.64
CA ASP A 196 4.86 -8.40 13.30
C ASP A 196 3.47 -7.92 12.91
N LYS A 197 2.54 -7.93 13.88
CA LYS A 197 1.15 -7.55 13.66
C LYS A 197 1.01 -6.05 13.40
N ALA A 198 1.74 -5.19 14.11
CA ALA A 198 1.75 -3.76 13.84
C ALA A 198 2.24 -3.46 12.41
N ALA A 199 3.30 -4.13 11.95
CA ALA A 199 3.79 -4.01 10.58
C ALA A 199 2.76 -4.47 9.53
N TYR A 200 2.07 -5.59 9.79
CA TYR A 200 0.98 -6.07 8.93
C TYR A 200 -0.19 -5.09 8.87
N LEU A 201 -0.61 -4.52 10.02
CA LEU A 201 -1.70 -3.54 10.08
C LEU A 201 -1.36 -2.28 9.30
N ALA A 202 -0.14 -1.76 9.44
CA ALA A 202 0.32 -0.60 8.67
C ALA A 202 0.27 -0.87 7.16
N LYS A 203 0.70 -2.05 6.72
CA LYS A 203 0.64 -2.44 5.30
C LYS A 203 -0.80 -2.60 4.81
N LYS A 204 -1.67 -3.21 5.62
CA LYS A 204 -3.10 -3.35 5.31
C LYS A 204 -3.79 -1.99 5.20
N ALA A 205 -3.45 -1.03 6.06
CA ALA A 205 -4.01 0.32 6.06
C ALA A 205 -3.80 1.05 4.73
N LEU A 206 -2.73 0.76 4.00
CA LEU A 206 -2.46 1.34 2.67
C LEU A 206 -3.48 0.94 1.59
N MET A 207 -4.28 -0.10 1.81
CA MET A 207 -5.29 -0.59 0.86
C MET A 207 -6.70 -0.09 1.17
N ARG A 208 -6.89 0.62 2.30
CA ARG A 208 -8.17 1.28 2.59
C ARG A 208 -8.33 2.50 1.68
N SER A 209 -9.54 2.72 1.18
CA SER A 209 -9.85 3.90 0.37
C SER A 209 -9.45 5.19 1.10
N THR A 210 -8.93 6.15 0.36
CA THR A 210 -8.62 7.50 0.86
C THR A 210 -9.86 8.30 1.24
N ASP A 211 -11.04 7.84 0.83
CA ASP A 211 -12.34 8.45 1.15
C ASP A 211 -12.98 7.85 2.41
N GLU A 212 -12.38 6.77 2.95
CA GLU A 212 -12.87 6.09 4.14
C GLU A 212 -12.00 6.45 5.36
N HIS A 213 -12.63 6.85 6.45
CA HIS A 213 -12.00 7.03 7.74
C HIS A 213 -12.19 5.81 8.63
N HIS A 214 -11.40 5.74 9.70
CA HIS A 214 -11.53 4.68 10.71
C HIS A 214 -12.94 4.71 11.32
N ALA A 215 -13.52 3.51 11.58
CA ALA A 215 -14.87 3.40 12.13
C ALA A 215 -15.00 3.98 13.55
N ASP A 216 -13.93 3.94 14.35
CA ASP A 216 -13.86 4.59 15.66
C ASP A 216 -13.54 6.08 15.45
N PRO A 217 -14.43 7.00 15.93
CA PRO A 217 -14.23 8.45 15.77
C PRO A 217 -12.89 8.96 16.33
N PHE A 218 -12.39 8.37 17.40
CA PHE A 218 -11.09 8.74 17.98
C PHE A 218 -9.96 8.58 16.95
N TYR A 219 -9.90 7.44 16.25
CA TYR A 219 -8.89 7.21 15.24
C TYR A 219 -9.17 8.00 13.95
N ALA A 220 -10.44 8.20 13.59
CA ALA A 220 -10.82 9.04 12.45
C ALA A 220 -10.35 10.50 12.62
N ASP A 221 -10.47 11.05 13.82
CA ASP A 221 -10.00 12.41 14.12
C ASP A 221 -8.46 12.45 14.17
N LEU A 222 -7.83 11.40 14.69
CA LEU A 222 -6.37 11.27 14.67
C LEU A 222 -5.80 11.19 13.23
N GLU A 223 -6.49 10.49 12.31
CA GLU A 223 -6.13 10.46 10.89
C GLU A 223 -6.13 11.86 10.26
N LYS A 224 -7.17 12.64 10.53
CA LYS A 224 -7.30 14.03 10.03
C LYS A 224 -6.21 14.93 10.61
N GLU A 225 -6.03 14.92 11.93
CA GLU A 225 -4.99 15.70 12.61
C GLU A 225 -3.60 15.39 12.04
N LEU A 226 -3.27 14.09 11.89
CA LEU A 226 -1.98 13.66 11.36
C LEU A 226 -1.80 14.10 9.90
N LEU A 227 -2.84 14.02 9.07
CA LEU A 227 -2.78 14.49 7.68
C LEU A 227 -2.46 15.98 7.61
N GLU A 228 -3.13 16.80 8.42
CA GLU A 228 -2.86 18.24 8.50
C GLU A 228 -1.43 18.52 8.94
N ARG A 229 -0.95 17.86 10.00
CA ARG A 229 0.41 18.03 10.52
C ARG A 229 1.49 17.56 9.54
N ILE A 230 1.26 16.47 8.83
CA ILE A 230 2.16 15.97 7.78
C ILE A 230 2.23 16.96 6.62
N ASN A 231 1.11 17.51 6.20
CA ASN A 231 1.08 18.51 5.13
C ASN A 231 1.76 19.82 5.55
N ALA A 232 1.71 20.17 6.84
CA ALA A 232 2.44 21.31 7.40
C ALA A 232 3.96 21.14 7.40
N LEU A 233 4.51 19.91 7.19
CA LEU A 233 5.96 19.71 7.02
C LEU A 233 6.50 20.36 5.74
N GLY A 234 5.64 20.62 4.75
CA GLY A 234 6.01 21.35 3.55
C GLY A 234 6.96 20.59 2.60
N VAL A 235 7.03 19.25 2.69
CA VAL A 235 7.84 18.44 1.75
C VAL A 235 7.31 18.59 0.33
N GLY A 236 6.01 18.57 0.17
CA GLY A 236 5.30 18.84 -1.09
C GLY A 236 5.49 17.79 -2.18
N PRO A 237 4.83 17.97 -3.34
CA PRO A 237 4.92 17.05 -4.47
C PRO A 237 6.36 16.81 -4.91
N GLN A 238 6.75 15.53 -4.99
CA GLN A 238 8.10 15.05 -5.35
C GLN A 238 9.24 15.63 -4.49
N GLY A 239 8.92 16.25 -3.33
CA GLY A 239 9.90 16.83 -2.41
C GLY A 239 10.40 18.23 -2.81
N PHE A 240 9.71 18.89 -3.72
CA PHE A 240 10.08 20.24 -4.16
C PHE A 240 9.45 21.35 -3.33
N GLY A 241 8.71 21.03 -2.30
CA GLY A 241 7.91 21.98 -1.54
C GLY A 241 6.47 22.05 -2.05
N GLY A 242 5.63 22.83 -1.37
CA GLY A 242 4.20 22.96 -1.67
C GLY A 242 3.32 22.43 -0.56
N LYS A 243 2.01 22.50 -0.76
CA LYS A 243 1.01 22.24 0.26
C LYS A 243 0.82 20.76 0.57
N THR A 244 0.93 19.87 -0.43
CA THR A 244 0.50 18.48 -0.29
C THR A 244 1.70 17.52 -0.20
N THR A 245 2.02 17.09 1.02
CA THR A 245 3.01 16.05 1.31
C THR A 245 2.37 14.66 1.32
N ALA A 246 1.14 14.55 1.88
CA ALA A 246 0.37 13.31 1.94
C ALA A 246 -1.06 13.52 1.43
N LEU A 247 -1.61 12.48 0.80
CA LEU A 247 -3.00 12.43 0.33
C LEU A 247 -3.95 11.88 1.41
N ALA A 248 -3.45 10.93 2.22
CA ALA A 248 -4.21 10.32 3.30
C ALA A 248 -3.29 9.75 4.38
N VAL A 249 -3.82 9.65 5.59
CA VAL A 249 -3.31 8.84 6.69
C VAL A 249 -4.40 7.85 7.07
N ASN A 250 -4.09 6.56 7.00
CA ASN A 250 -5.01 5.48 7.36
C ASN A 250 -4.47 4.72 8.56
N ILE A 251 -5.25 4.59 9.64
CA ILE A 251 -4.87 3.87 10.86
C ILE A 251 -5.64 2.56 10.93
N GLU A 252 -4.94 1.47 11.20
CA GLU A 252 -5.51 0.18 11.61
C GLU A 252 -5.01 -0.12 13.02
N CYS A 253 -5.89 -0.58 13.88
CA CYS A 253 -5.53 -0.89 15.26
C CYS A 253 -6.05 -2.26 15.70
N MET A 254 -5.43 -2.80 16.75
CA MET A 254 -5.93 -3.99 17.44
C MET A 254 -5.47 -4.01 18.88
N PRO A 255 -6.14 -4.77 19.76
CA PRO A 255 -5.71 -4.95 21.14
C PRO A 255 -4.25 -5.37 21.25
N THR A 256 -3.57 -4.89 22.30
CA THR A 256 -2.16 -5.20 22.58
C THR A 256 -1.97 -5.56 24.06
N HIS A 257 -0.79 -6.04 24.41
CA HIS A 257 -0.42 -6.33 25.79
C HIS A 257 -0.30 -5.03 26.60
N ILE A 258 -0.75 -5.03 27.88
CA ILE A 258 -0.79 -3.84 28.74
C ILE A 258 0.57 -3.13 28.87
N ALA A 259 1.67 -3.85 28.73
CA ALA A 259 3.03 -3.32 28.85
C ALA A 259 3.64 -2.85 27.51
N GLY A 260 2.90 -2.87 26.40
CA GLY A 260 3.42 -2.55 25.08
C GLY A 260 2.56 -1.56 24.31
N LEU A 261 3.21 -0.80 23.41
CA LEU A 261 2.55 0.08 22.43
C LEU A 261 3.34 -0.01 21.10
N PRO A 262 3.20 -1.14 20.37
CA PRO A 262 3.83 -1.26 19.06
C PRO A 262 3.16 -0.35 18.04
N VAL A 263 3.97 0.38 17.28
CA VAL A 263 3.51 1.28 16.22
C VAL A 263 4.36 1.06 14.98
N ALA A 264 3.70 0.87 13.85
CA ALA A 264 4.36 0.79 12.55
C ALA A 264 3.80 1.85 11.60
N VAL A 265 4.67 2.41 10.79
CA VAL A 265 4.34 3.34 9.70
C VAL A 265 4.84 2.74 8.41
N ASN A 266 3.95 2.44 7.49
CA ASN A 266 4.28 1.98 6.13
C ASN A 266 3.87 3.05 5.13
N ILE A 267 4.79 3.43 4.24
CA ILE A 267 4.58 4.55 3.32
C ILE A 267 4.39 4.03 1.90
N ASN A 268 3.39 4.56 1.18
CA ASN A 268 3.26 4.46 -0.26
C ASN A 268 3.51 5.82 -0.93
N CYS A 269 4.10 5.79 -2.13
CA CYS A 269 4.20 6.96 -2.99
C CYS A 269 2.85 7.35 -3.59
N HIS A 270 2.81 8.40 -4.41
CA HIS A 270 1.61 8.80 -5.16
C HIS A 270 1.06 7.70 -6.09
N VAL A 271 1.89 6.72 -6.46
CA VAL A 271 1.43 5.52 -7.18
C VAL A 271 1.00 4.44 -6.17
N THR A 272 0.07 4.79 -5.27
CA THR A 272 -0.62 3.82 -4.42
C THR A 272 -1.61 3.04 -5.27
N ARG A 273 -1.38 1.73 -5.39
CA ARG A 273 -2.08 0.89 -6.36
C ARG A 273 -2.45 -0.46 -5.78
N HIS A 274 -3.67 -0.85 -5.97
CA HIS A 274 -4.16 -2.20 -5.69
C HIS A 274 -5.41 -2.48 -6.50
N LYS A 275 -5.69 -3.75 -6.72
CA LYS A 275 -6.93 -4.21 -7.37
C LYS A 275 -7.45 -5.43 -6.63
N THR A 276 -8.76 -5.52 -6.53
CA THR A 276 -9.46 -6.60 -5.83
C THR A 276 -10.44 -7.30 -6.76
N ALA A 277 -10.53 -8.62 -6.63
CA ALA A 277 -11.56 -9.45 -7.26
C ALA A 277 -12.14 -10.42 -6.21
N VAL A 278 -13.38 -10.80 -6.41
CA VAL A 278 -14.08 -11.83 -5.60
C VAL A 278 -14.38 -12.99 -6.52
N LEU A 279 -13.95 -14.19 -6.10
CA LEU A 279 -14.16 -15.48 -6.77
C LEU A 279 -15.22 -16.29 -6.04
#